data_cbb6ca5d8ee156d6ca39a6c0053d657b
#
_entry.id   cbb6ca5d8ee156d6ca39a6c0053d657b
#
_cell.length_a   1.000
_cell.length_b   1.000
_cell.length_c   1.000
_cell.angle_alpha   90.00
_cell.angle_beta   90.00
_cell.angle_gamma   90.00
#
_symmetry.space_group_name_H-M   'P 1'
#
loop_
_entity.id
_entity.type
_entity.pdbx_description
1 polymer ?
#
loop_
_entity_poly.entity_id
_entity_poly.type
_entity_poly.pdbx_seq_one_letter_code
_entity_poly.pdbx_strand_id
1 'polypeptide(L)'
;GYFKAGTPYIYEGQIINIGTENINSFDITLTMDNGEGMTNSITGLDIPQGGTYEYTLPETTALKSGKMVVKAEITNVNGGEDFDSSDNSTESELFFYPEEMERSIMLEGFTGQDCSNCPAGHLHINKVVEASSENIVEVMHHSGYYPDIFTMDEDLDYTFFFGSGSVYAPAVMVNRTAFPALSDVPTFNTEEDNISWAINEAANTQPYVSLKLETSYDQESREVNVSVEAYAHNDLPSEKNVINVFMTQDNILAHHTNGGSSYNH
;
A
#
# COMPACT_ATOMS: atom_id res chain seq x y z
N GLY A 1 -8.10 11.14 5.51
CA GLY A 1 -6.86 10.66 6.12
C GLY A 1 -6.93 9.19 6.47
N TYR A 2 -5.77 8.57 6.75
CA TYR A 2 -5.63 7.14 7.02
C TYR A 2 -5.08 6.93 8.42
N PHE A 3 -5.75 6.14 9.24
CA PHE A 3 -5.46 5.96 10.66
C PHE A 3 -5.59 4.49 11.06
N LYS A 4 -4.87 4.09 12.11
CA LYS A 4 -5.03 2.77 12.72
C LYS A 4 -6.27 2.73 13.59
N ALA A 5 -7.14 1.75 13.40
CA ALA A 5 -8.33 1.56 14.24
C ALA A 5 -7.95 1.31 15.70
N GLY A 6 -8.74 1.83 16.62
CA GLY A 6 -8.49 1.72 18.06
C GLY A 6 -7.37 2.60 18.60
N THR A 7 -6.62 3.32 17.75
CA THR A 7 -5.68 4.33 18.22
C THR A 7 -6.37 5.67 18.41
N PRO A 8 -6.03 6.42 19.47
CA PRO A 8 -6.53 7.76 19.65
C PRO A 8 -6.09 8.68 18.51
N TYR A 9 -6.96 9.58 18.10
CA TYR A 9 -6.57 10.64 17.18
C TYR A 9 -7.19 11.97 17.59
N ILE A 10 -6.55 13.05 17.15
CA ILE A 10 -6.98 14.42 17.43
C ILE A 10 -7.55 14.98 16.14
N TYR A 11 -8.77 15.54 16.22
CA TYR A 11 -9.36 16.24 15.10
C TYR A 11 -8.97 17.71 15.14
N GLU A 12 -8.32 18.17 14.07
CA GLU A 12 -7.88 19.54 13.91
C GLU A 12 -8.59 20.15 12.71
N GLY A 13 -8.93 21.42 12.82
CA GLY A 13 -9.58 22.14 11.74
C GLY A 13 -9.37 23.62 11.84
N GLN A 14 -9.85 24.35 10.83
CA GLN A 14 -9.77 25.79 10.77
C GLN A 14 -11.14 26.35 10.39
N ILE A 15 -11.53 27.44 11.06
CA ILE A 15 -12.68 28.26 10.66
C ILE A 15 -12.20 29.61 10.12
N ILE A 16 -13.00 30.21 9.29
CA ILE A 16 -12.83 31.58 8.83
C ILE A 16 -14.12 32.39 9.13
N ASN A 17 -13.97 33.57 9.68
CA ASN A 17 -15.10 34.48 9.88
C ASN A 17 -15.38 35.23 8.56
N ILE A 18 -16.44 34.88 7.86
CA ILE A 18 -16.90 35.58 6.66
C ILE A 18 -17.98 36.60 6.94
N GLY A 19 -18.49 36.60 8.18
CA GLY A 19 -19.47 37.59 8.66
C GLY A 19 -18.86 38.96 8.92
N THR A 20 -19.70 39.92 9.32
CA THR A 20 -19.27 41.29 9.60
C THR A 20 -18.97 41.55 11.08
N GLU A 21 -19.48 40.70 11.96
CA GLU A 21 -19.24 40.78 13.41
C GLU A 21 -18.09 39.89 13.82
N ASN A 22 -17.35 40.33 14.87
CA ASN A 22 -16.30 39.48 15.42
C ASN A 22 -16.89 38.22 16.09
N ILE A 23 -16.28 37.05 15.85
CA ILE A 23 -16.65 35.81 16.54
C ILE A 23 -15.92 35.76 17.87
N ASN A 24 -16.66 35.70 18.98
CA ASN A 24 -16.15 35.62 20.34
C ASN A 24 -16.31 34.22 20.93
N SER A 25 -17.26 33.46 20.41
CA SER A 25 -17.53 32.07 20.84
C SER A 25 -18.30 31.32 19.77
N PHE A 26 -18.17 30.00 19.79
CA PHE A 26 -18.99 29.07 19.01
C PHE A 26 -18.96 27.68 19.65
N ASP A 27 -19.96 26.87 19.31
CA ASP A 27 -19.95 25.44 19.58
C ASP A 27 -19.56 24.69 18.32
N ILE A 28 -18.72 23.65 18.46
CA ILE A 28 -18.36 22.73 17.37
C ILE A 28 -18.78 21.32 17.75
N THR A 29 -19.57 20.71 16.89
CA THR A 29 -20.04 19.35 17.05
C THR A 29 -19.39 18.43 16.01
N LEU A 30 -18.71 17.38 16.48
CA LEU A 30 -18.24 16.28 15.63
C LEU A 30 -19.23 15.15 15.66
N THR A 31 -19.66 14.71 14.49
CA THR A 31 -20.50 13.53 14.32
C THR A 31 -19.77 12.52 13.44
N MET A 32 -19.73 11.26 13.88
CA MET A 32 -19.11 10.15 13.12
C MET A 32 -20.19 9.21 12.62
N ASP A 33 -20.23 8.95 11.32
CA ASP A 33 -21.17 8.02 10.67
C ASP A 33 -22.64 8.22 11.13
N ASN A 34 -23.06 9.45 11.30
CA ASN A 34 -24.39 9.83 11.82
C ASN A 34 -24.68 9.29 13.25
N GLY A 35 -23.64 9.01 14.03
CA GLY A 35 -23.77 8.66 15.45
C GLY A 35 -24.10 9.84 16.36
N GLU A 36 -23.91 9.69 17.65
CA GLU A 36 -24.06 10.81 18.59
C GLU A 36 -22.91 11.83 18.38
N GLY A 37 -23.28 13.11 18.30
CA GLY A 37 -22.32 14.20 18.16
C GLY A 37 -21.63 14.52 19.47
N MET A 38 -20.32 14.79 19.43
CA MET A 38 -19.55 15.36 20.53
C MET A 38 -19.45 16.86 20.35
N THR A 39 -20.05 17.64 21.25
CA THR A 39 -20.04 19.10 21.19
C THR A 39 -19.00 19.69 22.15
N ASN A 40 -18.21 20.61 21.65
CA ASN A 40 -17.23 21.38 22.40
C ASN A 40 -17.51 22.88 22.24
N SER A 41 -17.56 23.59 23.33
CA SER A 41 -17.77 25.06 23.34
C SER A 41 -16.41 25.77 23.39
N ILE A 42 -16.16 26.66 22.44
CA ILE A 42 -14.95 27.47 22.34
C ILE A 42 -15.34 28.91 22.62
N THR A 43 -14.69 29.54 23.60
CA THR A 43 -15.04 30.89 24.06
C THR A 43 -13.78 31.74 24.27
N GLY A 44 -13.96 33.03 24.45
CA GLY A 44 -12.88 33.97 24.71
C GLY A 44 -12.05 34.32 23.47
N LEU A 45 -12.68 34.23 22.32
CA LEU A 45 -12.11 34.54 21.02
C LEU A 45 -12.31 36.03 20.66
N ASP A 46 -11.61 36.48 19.64
CA ASP A 46 -11.82 37.76 18.97
C ASP A 46 -11.40 37.61 17.49
N ILE A 47 -12.24 36.91 16.70
CA ILE A 47 -11.96 36.63 15.31
C ILE A 47 -12.64 37.68 14.44
N PRO A 48 -11.89 38.67 13.89
CA PRO A 48 -12.47 39.71 13.05
C PRO A 48 -12.93 39.15 11.69
N GLN A 49 -13.69 39.94 10.94
CA GLN A 49 -14.02 39.60 9.55
C GLN A 49 -12.78 39.25 8.73
N GLY A 50 -12.81 38.10 8.03
CA GLY A 50 -11.70 37.54 7.27
C GLY A 50 -10.60 36.89 8.14
N GLY A 51 -10.75 36.92 9.46
CA GLY A 51 -9.86 36.25 10.38
C GLY A 51 -10.09 34.74 10.41
N THR A 52 -9.05 34.00 10.75
CA THR A 52 -9.07 32.53 10.87
C THR A 52 -8.80 32.12 12.32
N TYR A 53 -9.30 30.95 12.70
CA TYR A 53 -9.01 30.31 13.97
C TYR A 53 -8.81 28.82 13.76
N GLU A 54 -7.65 28.31 14.21
CA GLU A 54 -7.35 26.88 14.23
C GLU A 54 -7.86 26.29 15.55
N TYR A 55 -8.58 25.18 15.46
CA TYR A 55 -9.08 24.48 16.63
C TYR A 55 -8.58 23.04 16.67
N THR A 56 -8.40 22.57 17.89
CA THR A 56 -8.03 21.17 18.19
C THR A 56 -9.08 20.63 19.16
N LEU A 57 -9.69 19.52 18.83
CA LEU A 57 -10.72 18.92 19.65
C LEU A 57 -10.13 17.82 20.54
N PRO A 58 -10.81 17.44 21.63
CA PRO A 58 -10.37 16.37 22.50
C PRO A 58 -10.09 15.08 21.71
N GLU A 59 -9.09 14.36 22.18
CA GLU A 59 -8.70 13.08 21.62
C GLU A 59 -9.88 12.11 21.58
N THR A 60 -10.05 11.45 20.44
CA THR A 60 -11.09 10.43 20.25
C THR A 60 -10.46 9.14 19.71
N THR A 61 -11.12 8.04 19.96
CA THR A 61 -10.66 6.72 19.51
C THR A 61 -11.65 6.15 18.50
N ALA A 62 -11.18 5.88 17.29
CA ALA A 62 -11.95 5.12 16.32
C ALA A 62 -11.95 3.64 16.70
N LEU A 63 -13.14 3.08 16.86
CA LEU A 63 -13.31 1.71 17.36
C LEU A 63 -13.38 0.67 16.24
N LYS A 64 -13.67 1.09 15.00
CA LYS A 64 -13.89 0.18 13.87
C LYS A 64 -12.92 0.50 12.74
N SER A 65 -12.48 -0.55 12.07
CA SER A 65 -11.82 -0.43 10.76
C SER A 65 -12.83 -0.13 9.66
N GLY A 66 -12.36 0.49 8.59
CA GLY A 66 -13.14 0.84 7.44
C GLY A 66 -13.22 2.36 7.21
N LYS A 67 -14.04 2.75 6.26
CA LYS A 67 -14.33 4.15 5.95
C LYS A 67 -15.27 4.73 7.00
N MET A 68 -14.98 5.93 7.45
CA MET A 68 -15.80 6.69 8.38
C MET A 68 -15.98 8.12 7.85
N VAL A 69 -17.19 8.65 7.88
CA VAL A 69 -17.47 10.04 7.57
C VAL A 69 -17.51 10.83 8.86
N VAL A 70 -16.67 11.85 8.96
CA VAL A 70 -16.68 12.79 10.09
C VAL A 70 -17.26 14.11 9.61
N LYS A 71 -18.37 14.52 10.20
CA LYS A 71 -18.97 15.84 10.01
C LYS A 71 -18.58 16.74 11.18
N ALA A 72 -18.02 17.90 10.88
CA ALA A 72 -17.84 18.99 11.82
C ALA A 72 -18.89 20.07 11.53
N GLU A 73 -19.62 20.52 12.54
CA GLU A 73 -20.68 21.52 12.41
C GLU A 73 -20.52 22.58 13.49
N ILE A 74 -20.54 23.86 13.08
CA ILE A 74 -20.47 25.01 13.95
C ILE A 74 -21.88 25.51 14.21
N THR A 75 -22.16 25.78 15.48
CA THR A 75 -23.44 26.31 15.95
C THR A 75 -23.22 27.34 17.07
N ASN A 76 -24.30 28.01 17.49
CA ASN A 76 -24.27 28.88 18.64
C ASN A 76 -23.20 29.99 18.58
N VAL A 77 -22.99 30.56 17.40
CA VAL A 77 -22.01 31.64 17.18
C VAL A 77 -22.40 32.86 18.00
N ASN A 78 -21.52 33.34 18.87
CA ASN A 78 -21.79 34.44 19.81
C ASN A 78 -23.06 34.27 20.65
N GLY A 79 -23.49 33.05 20.92
CA GLY A 79 -24.68 32.73 21.69
C GLY A 79 -25.99 32.79 20.89
N GLY A 80 -25.95 32.82 19.57
CA GLY A 80 -27.08 32.89 18.66
C GLY A 80 -26.96 31.95 17.46
N GLU A 81 -27.97 32.02 16.59
CA GLU A 81 -27.92 31.33 15.28
C GLU A 81 -27.09 32.17 14.30
N ASP A 82 -26.32 31.52 13.47
CA ASP A 82 -25.63 32.19 12.38
C ASP A 82 -26.61 32.60 11.29
N PHE A 83 -26.34 33.75 10.67
CA PHE A 83 -27.17 34.30 9.59
C PHE A 83 -27.19 33.37 8.36
N ASP A 84 -26.05 32.72 8.04
CA ASP A 84 -25.93 31.77 6.96
C ASP A 84 -25.33 30.47 7.48
N SER A 85 -26.17 29.55 7.89
CA SER A 85 -25.72 28.24 8.40
C SER A 85 -25.31 27.25 7.29
N SER A 86 -25.38 27.63 6.02
CA SER A 86 -25.09 26.74 4.90
C SER A 86 -23.58 26.38 4.76
N ASP A 87 -22.73 27.24 5.31
CA ASP A 87 -21.27 27.10 5.31
C ASP A 87 -20.67 26.65 6.66
N ASN A 88 -21.53 26.44 7.67
CA ASN A 88 -21.15 26.08 9.03
C ASN A 88 -20.74 24.60 9.19
N SER A 89 -20.72 23.81 8.13
CA SER A 89 -20.38 22.39 8.25
C SER A 89 -19.44 21.93 7.16
N THR A 90 -18.60 20.98 7.51
CA THR A 90 -17.71 20.26 6.57
C THR A 90 -17.73 18.78 6.87
N GLU A 91 -17.53 17.98 5.84
CA GLU A 91 -17.38 16.53 5.95
C GLU A 91 -16.00 16.08 5.48
N SER A 92 -15.44 15.11 6.19
CA SER A 92 -14.16 14.49 5.85
C SER A 92 -14.31 12.98 5.88
N GLU A 93 -13.72 12.31 4.89
CA GLU A 93 -13.62 10.87 4.86
C GLU A 93 -12.31 10.44 5.53
N LEU A 94 -12.43 9.60 6.55
CA LEU A 94 -11.32 8.99 7.26
C LEU A 94 -11.34 7.48 7.03
N PHE A 95 -10.18 6.89 6.86
CA PHE A 95 -10.02 5.46 6.65
C PHE A 95 -9.23 4.87 7.82
N PHE A 96 -9.83 3.91 8.50
CA PHE A 96 -9.22 3.22 9.64
C PHE A 96 -8.87 1.80 9.25
N TYR A 97 -7.57 1.47 9.24
CA TYR A 97 -7.12 0.10 9.02
C TYR A 97 -7.04 -0.67 10.35
N PRO A 98 -7.31 -2.00 10.36
CA PRO A 98 -7.55 -2.73 11.60
C PRO A 98 -6.30 -2.91 12.45
N GLU A 99 -5.16 -3.13 11.83
CA GLU A 99 -3.87 -3.33 12.49
C GLU A 99 -2.72 -3.03 11.53
N GLU A 100 -1.53 -2.81 12.05
CA GLU A 100 -0.33 -2.81 11.23
C GLU A 100 -0.06 -4.25 10.82
N MET A 101 -0.05 -4.51 9.51
CA MET A 101 0.34 -5.78 8.95
C MET A 101 1.85 -5.79 8.69
N GLU A 102 2.46 -6.95 8.90
CA GLU A 102 3.86 -7.12 8.52
C GLU A 102 4.01 -6.83 7.03
N ARG A 103 5.00 -6.00 6.72
CA ARG A 103 5.32 -5.69 5.35
C ARG A 103 6.04 -6.86 4.70
N SER A 104 5.58 -7.24 3.52
CA SER A 104 6.30 -8.17 2.65
C SER A 104 6.90 -7.41 1.46
N ILE A 105 8.08 -7.82 1.05
CA ILE A 105 8.74 -7.33 -0.15
C ILE A 105 8.66 -8.43 -1.19
N MET A 106 8.08 -8.12 -2.35
CA MET A 106 7.99 -9.05 -3.45
C MET A 106 9.25 -8.96 -4.30
N LEU A 107 9.97 -10.07 -4.43
CA LEU A 107 11.08 -10.24 -5.35
C LEU A 107 10.65 -11.17 -6.46
N GLU A 108 10.63 -10.67 -7.69
CA GLU A 108 10.31 -11.45 -8.88
C GLU A 108 11.57 -11.66 -9.70
N GLY A 109 11.89 -12.93 -9.99
CA GLY A 109 13.02 -13.31 -10.80
C GLY A 109 12.59 -13.84 -12.17
N PHE A 110 13.39 -13.59 -13.19
CA PHE A 110 13.17 -14.08 -14.56
C PHE A 110 14.25 -15.09 -14.91
N THR A 111 13.82 -16.28 -15.30
CA THR A 111 14.68 -17.43 -15.55
C THR A 111 14.23 -18.22 -16.77
N GLY A 112 14.92 -19.28 -17.07
CA GLY A 112 14.57 -20.28 -18.06
C GLY A 112 15.53 -21.46 -17.98
N GLN A 113 15.03 -22.66 -18.26
CA GLN A 113 15.76 -23.93 -18.15
C GLN A 113 17.05 -23.95 -19.00
N ASP A 114 17.02 -23.28 -20.16
CA ASP A 114 18.15 -23.19 -21.09
C ASP A 114 19.04 -21.95 -20.88
N CYS A 115 18.78 -21.16 -19.84
CA CYS A 115 19.56 -19.99 -19.50
C CYS A 115 20.86 -20.37 -18.78
N SER A 116 21.99 -20.30 -19.46
CA SER A 116 23.30 -20.75 -18.94
C SER A 116 23.81 -19.98 -17.72
N ASN A 117 23.35 -18.73 -17.50
CA ASN A 117 23.76 -17.87 -16.40
C ASN A 117 22.75 -17.90 -15.23
N CYS A 118 21.55 -18.45 -15.42
CA CYS A 118 20.52 -18.43 -14.40
C CYS A 118 20.87 -19.18 -13.12
N PRO A 119 21.58 -20.33 -13.14
CA PRO A 119 22.00 -20.97 -11.90
C PRO A 119 22.88 -20.07 -11.01
N ALA A 120 23.75 -19.26 -11.60
CA ALA A 120 24.54 -18.29 -10.85
C ALA A 120 23.68 -17.15 -10.29
N GLY A 121 22.73 -16.65 -11.09
CA GLY A 121 21.77 -15.63 -10.64
C GLY A 121 20.92 -16.12 -9.48
N HIS A 122 20.42 -17.34 -9.52
CA HIS A 122 19.66 -17.94 -8.41
C HIS A 122 20.50 -18.05 -7.12
N LEU A 123 21.79 -18.39 -7.23
CA LEU A 123 22.67 -18.41 -6.05
C LEU A 123 22.81 -17.03 -5.41
N HIS A 124 22.91 -15.97 -6.20
CA HIS A 124 22.97 -14.61 -5.70
C HIS A 124 21.65 -14.19 -5.04
N ILE A 125 20.51 -14.50 -5.67
CA ILE A 125 19.19 -14.24 -5.10
C ILE A 125 19.05 -14.94 -3.74
N ASN A 126 19.24 -16.25 -3.71
CA ASN A 126 19.10 -17.07 -2.50
C ASN A 126 19.99 -16.54 -1.36
N LYS A 127 21.24 -16.21 -1.66
CA LYS A 127 22.17 -15.68 -0.66
C LYS A 127 21.69 -14.35 -0.06
N VAL A 128 21.11 -13.45 -0.87
CA VAL A 128 20.58 -12.17 -0.39
C VAL A 128 19.30 -12.40 0.39
N VAL A 129 18.39 -13.24 -0.09
CA VAL A 129 17.12 -13.56 0.59
C VAL A 129 17.39 -14.21 1.96
N GLU A 130 18.29 -15.21 2.03
CA GLU A 130 18.67 -15.89 3.28
C GLU A 130 19.36 -14.94 4.29
N ALA A 131 20.09 -13.94 3.82
CA ALA A 131 20.77 -12.96 4.67
C ALA A 131 19.88 -11.78 5.10
N SER A 132 18.74 -11.60 4.46
CA SER A 132 17.82 -10.49 4.75
C SER A 132 17.05 -10.70 6.04
N SER A 133 16.81 -9.61 6.77
CA SER A 133 15.86 -9.57 7.90
C SER A 133 14.43 -9.26 7.47
N GLU A 134 14.23 -8.87 6.22
CA GLU A 134 12.92 -8.50 5.67
C GLU A 134 12.09 -9.76 5.33
N ASN A 135 10.77 -9.63 5.39
CA ASN A 135 9.87 -10.67 4.92
C ASN A 135 9.77 -10.60 3.38
N ILE A 136 10.50 -11.48 2.70
CA ILE A 136 10.58 -11.51 1.24
C ILE A 136 9.68 -12.62 0.70
N VAL A 137 8.80 -12.26 -0.24
CA VAL A 137 8.03 -13.20 -1.05
C VAL A 137 8.71 -13.31 -2.41
N GLU A 138 9.23 -14.49 -2.69
CA GLU A 138 9.95 -14.78 -3.95
C GLU A 138 9.03 -15.46 -4.96
N VAL A 139 9.05 -14.96 -6.20
CA VAL A 139 8.34 -15.55 -7.33
C VAL A 139 9.30 -15.63 -8.52
N MET A 140 9.56 -16.86 -9.01
CA MET A 140 10.40 -17.10 -10.17
C MET A 140 9.54 -17.35 -11.41
N HIS A 141 9.76 -16.54 -12.45
CA HIS A 141 9.08 -16.65 -13.73
C HIS A 141 9.95 -17.37 -14.75
N HIS A 142 9.47 -18.51 -15.27
CA HIS A 142 10.02 -19.13 -16.46
C HIS A 142 9.52 -18.35 -17.69
N SER A 143 10.21 -17.26 -17.99
CA SER A 143 9.77 -16.20 -18.88
C SER A 143 9.61 -16.63 -20.34
N GLY A 144 8.59 -16.11 -21.02
CA GLY A 144 8.24 -16.47 -22.38
C GLY A 144 9.27 -16.12 -23.44
N TYR A 145 10.21 -15.23 -23.16
CA TYR A 145 11.34 -14.92 -24.04
C TYR A 145 12.51 -15.90 -23.90
N TYR A 146 12.44 -16.80 -22.91
CA TYR A 146 13.30 -17.97 -22.73
C TYR A 146 12.43 -19.21 -22.48
N PRO A 147 11.51 -19.53 -23.42
CA PRO A 147 10.46 -20.50 -23.19
C PRO A 147 11.04 -21.91 -22.95
N ASP A 148 10.50 -22.57 -21.95
CA ASP A 148 10.82 -23.95 -21.59
C ASP A 148 9.56 -24.71 -21.15
N ILE A 149 9.70 -25.92 -20.60
CA ILE A 149 8.57 -26.76 -20.20
C ILE A 149 7.80 -26.20 -18.99
N PHE A 150 8.33 -25.21 -18.28
CA PHE A 150 7.71 -24.55 -17.13
C PHE A 150 7.11 -23.21 -17.49
N THR A 151 7.33 -22.70 -18.72
CA THR A 151 6.78 -21.44 -19.18
C THR A 151 5.26 -21.55 -19.30
N MET A 152 4.55 -20.64 -18.66
CA MET A 152 3.12 -20.50 -18.73
C MET A 152 2.73 -19.39 -19.72
N ASP A 153 1.52 -19.45 -20.27
CA ASP A 153 1.05 -18.44 -21.22
C ASP A 153 1.02 -17.03 -20.60
N GLU A 154 0.76 -16.93 -19.31
CA GLU A 154 0.73 -15.68 -18.54
C GLU A 154 2.10 -15.00 -18.43
N ASP A 155 3.20 -15.76 -18.52
CA ASP A 155 4.56 -15.22 -18.42
C ASP A 155 5.04 -14.53 -19.70
N LEU A 156 4.31 -14.65 -20.80
CA LEU A 156 4.70 -14.06 -22.09
C LEU A 156 4.66 -12.52 -22.08
N ASP A 157 3.82 -11.92 -21.25
CA ASP A 157 3.56 -10.48 -21.25
C ASP A 157 4.48 -9.66 -20.34
N TYR A 158 5.41 -10.29 -19.61
CA TYR A 158 6.28 -9.58 -18.66
C TYR A 158 7.42 -8.79 -19.31
N THR A 159 7.58 -8.88 -20.61
CA THR A 159 8.61 -8.12 -21.35
C THR A 159 8.49 -6.61 -21.18
N PHE A 160 7.30 -6.09 -20.89
CA PHE A 160 7.08 -4.66 -20.67
C PHE A 160 7.84 -4.10 -19.45
N PHE A 161 8.21 -4.93 -18.47
CA PHE A 161 9.04 -4.49 -17.35
C PHE A 161 10.48 -4.17 -17.73
N PHE A 162 10.91 -4.56 -18.95
CA PHE A 162 12.21 -4.21 -19.51
C PHE A 162 12.18 -2.92 -20.34
N GLY A 163 10.99 -2.28 -20.44
CA GLY A 163 10.80 -1.06 -21.21
C GLY A 163 11.12 -1.25 -22.70
N SER A 164 11.90 -0.32 -23.27
CA SER A 164 12.36 -0.41 -24.65
C SER A 164 13.70 -1.15 -24.80
N GLY A 165 14.26 -1.65 -23.69
CA GLY A 165 15.51 -2.41 -23.67
C GLY A 165 15.38 -3.84 -24.18
N SER A 166 16.50 -4.53 -24.28
CA SER A 166 16.51 -5.97 -24.57
C SER A 166 16.08 -6.74 -23.34
N VAL A 167 15.23 -7.73 -23.53
CA VAL A 167 14.90 -8.69 -22.47
C VAL A 167 16.07 -9.64 -22.24
N TYR A 168 16.30 -10.05 -21.00
CA TYR A 168 17.38 -10.94 -20.62
C TYR A 168 17.03 -11.75 -19.38
N ALA A 169 17.74 -12.88 -19.20
CA ALA A 169 17.73 -13.68 -18.00
C ALA A 169 19.19 -14.07 -17.63
N PRO A 170 19.57 -14.18 -16.35
CA PRO A 170 18.70 -13.88 -15.19
C PRO A 170 18.48 -12.37 -15.01
N ALA A 171 17.29 -12.00 -14.60
CA ALA A 171 16.93 -10.64 -14.19
C ALA A 171 16.05 -10.70 -12.95
N VAL A 172 15.98 -9.61 -12.19
CA VAL A 172 15.08 -9.48 -11.04
C VAL A 172 14.39 -8.13 -11.04
N MET A 173 13.29 -8.05 -10.31
CA MET A 173 12.65 -6.80 -9.91
C MET A 173 12.11 -6.89 -8.49
N VAL A 174 12.04 -5.75 -7.80
CA VAL A 174 11.53 -5.65 -6.43
C VAL A 174 10.29 -4.76 -6.44
N ASN A 175 9.18 -5.27 -5.90
CA ASN A 175 7.88 -4.56 -5.84
C ASN A 175 7.46 -3.93 -7.18
N ARG A 176 7.91 -4.45 -8.32
CA ARG A 176 7.65 -3.92 -9.67
C ARG A 176 7.99 -2.44 -9.83
N THR A 177 8.98 -1.98 -9.08
CA THR A 177 9.38 -0.57 -8.98
C THR A 177 10.69 -0.35 -9.72
N ALA A 178 10.76 0.72 -10.51
CA ALA A 178 12.03 1.17 -11.09
C ALA A 178 12.85 1.89 -10.01
N PHE A 179 14.13 1.56 -9.95
CA PHE A 179 15.10 2.21 -9.07
C PHE A 179 16.14 2.93 -9.92
N PRO A 180 16.04 4.26 -10.13
CA PRO A 180 16.90 4.99 -11.06
C PRO A 180 18.41 4.86 -10.81
N ALA A 181 18.80 4.51 -9.59
CA ALA A 181 20.21 4.22 -9.26
C ALA A 181 20.71 2.89 -9.87
N LEU A 182 19.81 1.98 -10.21
CA LEU A 182 20.12 0.67 -10.82
C LEU A 182 19.63 0.58 -12.25
N SER A 183 18.42 1.03 -12.52
CA SER A 183 17.73 0.92 -13.80
C SER A 183 16.56 1.89 -13.88
N ASP A 184 16.33 2.48 -15.06
CA ASP A 184 15.16 3.32 -15.36
C ASP A 184 13.86 2.50 -15.50
N VAL A 185 13.96 1.17 -15.50
CA VAL A 185 12.85 0.23 -15.57
C VAL A 185 12.87 -0.70 -14.34
N PRO A 186 11.76 -1.40 -14.02
CA PRO A 186 11.68 -2.26 -12.85
C PRO A 186 12.73 -3.37 -12.78
N THR A 187 13.15 -3.90 -13.94
CA THR A 187 14.10 -5.01 -14.01
C THR A 187 15.55 -4.56 -13.97
N PHE A 188 16.38 -5.33 -13.27
CA PHE A 188 17.82 -5.14 -13.17
C PHE A 188 18.55 -6.50 -13.06
N ASN A 189 19.87 -6.47 -13.07
CA ASN A 189 20.69 -7.69 -13.00
C ASN A 189 20.67 -8.33 -11.59
N THR A 190 21.10 -9.59 -11.51
CA THR A 190 21.13 -10.40 -10.29
C THR A 190 22.42 -10.26 -9.46
N GLU A 191 23.08 -9.11 -9.49
CA GLU A 191 24.20 -8.81 -8.62
C GLU A 191 23.73 -8.67 -7.16
N GLU A 192 24.41 -9.34 -6.21
CA GLU A 192 24.04 -9.38 -4.79
C GLU A 192 23.86 -7.97 -4.19
N ASP A 193 24.80 -7.05 -4.49
CA ASP A 193 24.77 -5.69 -3.98
C ASP A 193 23.54 -4.92 -4.50
N ASN A 194 23.14 -5.13 -5.76
CA ASN A 194 22.00 -4.49 -6.38
C ASN A 194 20.67 -5.00 -5.78
N ILE A 195 20.57 -6.33 -5.59
CA ILE A 195 19.37 -6.93 -4.96
C ILE A 195 19.24 -6.43 -3.51
N SER A 196 20.33 -6.47 -2.75
CA SER A 196 20.34 -6.03 -1.35
C SER A 196 19.95 -4.55 -1.23
N TRP A 197 20.48 -3.72 -2.12
CA TRP A 197 20.17 -2.30 -2.15
C TRP A 197 18.70 -2.06 -2.47
N ALA A 198 18.15 -2.72 -3.48
CA ALA A 198 16.75 -2.58 -3.88
C ALA A 198 15.77 -3.04 -2.79
N ILE A 199 16.08 -4.12 -2.08
CA ILE A 199 15.31 -4.60 -0.94
C ILE A 199 15.31 -3.55 0.18
N ASN A 200 16.46 -2.98 0.52
CA ASN A 200 16.57 -1.94 1.55
C ASN A 200 15.78 -0.67 1.18
N GLU A 201 15.86 -0.22 -0.07
CA GLU A 201 15.07 0.92 -0.55
C GLU A 201 13.56 0.62 -0.47
N ALA A 202 13.17 -0.58 -0.91
CA ALA A 202 11.79 -1.03 -0.80
C ALA A 202 11.31 -1.07 0.65
N ALA A 203 12.12 -1.56 1.59
CA ALA A 203 11.80 -1.62 3.01
C ALA A 203 11.53 -0.24 3.63
N ASN A 204 12.25 0.77 3.17
CA ASN A 204 12.12 2.15 3.66
C ASN A 204 10.96 2.93 3.00
N THR A 205 10.29 2.35 2.00
CA THR A 205 9.16 3.00 1.32
C THR A 205 7.85 2.72 2.06
N GLN A 206 7.02 3.73 2.31
CA GLN A 206 5.70 3.53 2.92
C GLN A 206 4.78 2.70 2.00
N PRO A 207 4.11 1.66 2.52
CA PRO A 207 3.15 0.91 1.73
C PRO A 207 1.90 1.75 1.46
N TYR A 208 1.30 1.57 0.29
CA TYR A 208 -0.01 2.16 -0.03
C TYR A 208 -1.16 1.29 0.49
N VAL A 209 -0.95 -0.01 0.55
CA VAL A 209 -1.99 -0.99 0.85
C VAL A 209 -1.40 -2.12 1.69
N SER A 210 -2.13 -2.56 2.71
CA SER A 210 -1.92 -3.86 3.35
C SER A 210 -2.84 -4.89 2.75
N LEU A 211 -2.34 -6.10 2.55
CA LEU A 211 -3.09 -7.23 2.02
C LEU A 211 -3.18 -8.34 3.05
N LYS A 212 -4.37 -8.88 3.22
CA LYS A 212 -4.59 -10.11 3.97
C LYS A 212 -5.08 -11.18 3.01
N LEU A 213 -4.38 -12.31 2.99
CA LEU A 213 -4.65 -13.43 2.13
C LEU A 213 -5.16 -14.61 2.95
N GLU A 214 -6.30 -15.17 2.58
CA GLU A 214 -6.81 -16.42 3.11
C GLU A 214 -7.02 -17.42 1.96
N THR A 215 -6.53 -18.63 2.15
CA THR A 215 -6.64 -19.69 1.13
C THR A 215 -7.25 -20.95 1.71
N SER A 216 -8.03 -21.66 0.91
CA SER A 216 -8.49 -23.01 1.22
C SER A 216 -8.40 -23.89 -0.01
N TYR A 217 -8.07 -25.16 0.20
CA TYR A 217 -7.97 -26.16 -0.86
C TYR A 217 -8.87 -27.34 -0.56
N ASP A 218 -9.73 -27.65 -1.51
CA ASP A 218 -10.58 -28.85 -1.48
C ASP A 218 -9.91 -29.98 -2.29
N GLN A 219 -9.55 -31.05 -1.60
CA GLN A 219 -8.86 -32.20 -2.21
C GLN A 219 -9.73 -33.02 -3.16
N GLU A 220 -11.06 -33.05 -2.93
CA GLU A 220 -11.99 -33.86 -3.74
C GLU A 220 -12.30 -33.16 -5.06
N SER A 221 -12.67 -31.87 -4.98
CA SER A 221 -12.95 -31.04 -6.18
C SER A 221 -11.69 -30.50 -6.83
N ARG A 222 -10.56 -30.48 -6.11
CA ARG A 222 -9.28 -29.85 -6.50
C ARG A 222 -9.42 -28.34 -6.74
N GLU A 223 -10.33 -27.72 -6.02
CA GLU A 223 -10.54 -26.27 -6.07
C GLU A 223 -9.70 -25.55 -5.02
N VAL A 224 -9.09 -24.45 -5.42
CA VAL A 224 -8.44 -23.50 -4.54
C VAL A 224 -9.31 -22.26 -4.43
N ASN A 225 -9.72 -21.90 -3.23
CA ASN A 225 -10.40 -20.64 -2.97
C ASN A 225 -9.42 -19.65 -2.37
N VAL A 226 -9.38 -18.45 -2.91
CA VAL A 226 -8.51 -17.37 -2.47
C VAL A 226 -9.38 -16.16 -2.12
N SER A 227 -9.23 -15.66 -0.91
CA SER A 227 -9.83 -14.41 -0.45
C SER A 227 -8.75 -13.40 -0.15
N VAL A 228 -8.87 -12.20 -0.70
CA VAL A 228 -7.93 -11.10 -0.47
C VAL A 228 -8.70 -9.92 0.10
N GLU A 229 -8.28 -9.49 1.28
CA GLU A 229 -8.72 -8.21 1.87
C GLU A 229 -7.61 -7.19 1.69
N ALA A 230 -7.97 -6.00 1.19
CA ALA A 230 -7.04 -4.91 0.96
C ALA A 230 -7.43 -3.69 1.80
N TYR A 231 -6.48 -3.14 2.54
CA TYR A 231 -6.67 -1.97 3.38
C TYR A 231 -5.73 -0.85 2.93
N ALA A 232 -6.30 0.25 2.45
CA ALA A 232 -5.51 1.41 2.04
C ALA A 232 -4.94 2.14 3.27
N HIS A 233 -3.67 2.53 3.19
CA HIS A 233 -2.97 3.36 4.18
C HIS A 233 -2.70 4.76 3.65
N ASN A 234 -2.88 4.96 2.35
CA ASN A 234 -2.66 6.22 1.67
C ASN A 234 -3.46 6.24 0.36
N ASP A 235 -3.54 7.40 -0.28
CA ASP A 235 -4.10 7.50 -1.61
C ASP A 235 -3.31 6.65 -2.59
N LEU A 236 -4.01 5.89 -3.40
CA LEU A 236 -3.36 5.03 -4.39
C LEU A 236 -2.79 5.88 -5.52
N PRO A 237 -1.59 5.55 -6.04
CA PRO A 237 -0.91 6.36 -7.04
C PRO A 237 -1.58 6.35 -8.42
N SER A 238 -2.59 5.50 -8.61
CA SER A 238 -3.32 5.32 -9.86
C SER A 238 -4.80 5.08 -9.61
N GLU A 239 -5.65 5.54 -10.52
CA GLU A 239 -7.08 5.22 -10.53
C GLU A 239 -7.36 3.76 -10.93
N LYS A 240 -6.40 3.12 -11.60
CA LYS A 240 -6.49 1.71 -12.01
C LYS A 240 -5.50 0.89 -11.20
N ASN A 241 -6.03 0.18 -10.22
CA ASN A 241 -5.28 -0.76 -9.42
C ASN A 241 -5.83 -2.16 -9.66
N VAL A 242 -4.95 -3.14 -9.75
CA VAL A 242 -5.30 -4.56 -9.95
C VAL A 242 -4.66 -5.40 -8.86
N ILE A 243 -5.32 -6.50 -8.52
CA ILE A 243 -4.76 -7.53 -7.65
C ILE A 243 -4.34 -8.69 -8.54
N ASN A 244 -3.08 -9.09 -8.43
CA ASN A 244 -2.57 -10.32 -9.04
C ASN A 244 -2.42 -11.37 -7.95
N VAL A 245 -2.82 -12.60 -8.25
CA VAL A 245 -2.64 -13.75 -7.38
C VAL A 245 -1.76 -14.75 -8.11
N PHE A 246 -0.63 -15.11 -7.52
CA PHE A 246 0.28 -16.13 -8.04
C PHE A 246 0.06 -17.43 -7.27
N MET A 247 -0.01 -18.53 -8.00
CA MET A 247 0.10 -19.87 -7.45
C MET A 247 1.44 -20.43 -7.91
N THR A 248 2.36 -20.61 -6.97
CA THR A 248 3.71 -21.11 -7.24
C THR A 248 3.83 -22.58 -6.87
N GLN A 249 4.80 -23.26 -7.46
CA GLN A 249 5.19 -24.60 -7.09
C GLN A 249 6.69 -24.63 -6.82
N ASP A 250 7.06 -25.13 -5.64
CA ASP A 250 8.45 -25.25 -5.22
C ASP A 250 8.97 -26.67 -5.37
N ASN A 251 10.28 -26.80 -5.29
CA ASN A 251 11.00 -28.09 -5.30
C ASN A 251 10.79 -28.90 -6.59
N ILE A 252 10.73 -28.23 -7.73
CA ILE A 252 10.66 -28.88 -9.02
C ILE A 252 12.08 -29.27 -9.45
N LEU A 253 12.38 -30.57 -9.38
CA LEU A 253 13.70 -31.11 -9.81
C LEU A 253 13.66 -31.44 -11.30
N ALA A 254 14.45 -30.73 -12.08
CA ALA A 254 14.56 -30.96 -13.52
C ALA A 254 15.93 -30.58 -14.05
N HIS A 255 16.17 -30.84 -15.36
CA HIS A 255 17.37 -30.39 -16.02
C HIS A 255 17.45 -28.88 -16.12
N HIS A 256 18.64 -28.34 -15.90
CA HIS A 256 18.95 -26.94 -16.17
C HIS A 256 20.33 -26.83 -16.81
N THR A 257 20.45 -26.04 -17.87
CA THR A 257 21.75 -25.75 -18.50
C THR A 257 22.67 -25.11 -17.47
N ASN A 258 23.87 -25.66 -17.32
CA ASN A 258 24.85 -25.33 -16.28
C ASN A 258 24.41 -25.61 -14.82
N GLY A 259 23.19 -26.08 -14.58
CA GLY A 259 22.67 -26.47 -13.25
C GLY A 259 22.70 -28.00 -13.04
N GLY A 260 22.78 -28.78 -14.13
CA GLY A 260 22.76 -30.23 -14.09
C GLY A 260 21.38 -30.86 -14.29
N SER A 261 21.31 -32.21 -14.15
CA SER A 261 20.09 -32.96 -14.45
C SER A 261 19.04 -32.96 -13.32
N SER A 262 19.37 -32.46 -12.16
CA SER A 262 18.48 -32.40 -10.98
C SER A 262 18.60 -31.05 -10.29
N TYR A 263 18.49 -30.00 -11.06
CA TYR A 263 18.45 -28.64 -10.56
C TYR A 263 17.06 -28.34 -9.94
N ASN A 264 17.03 -27.62 -8.84
CA ASN A 264 15.79 -27.20 -8.19
C ASN A 264 15.35 -25.86 -8.79
N HIS A 265 14.20 -25.91 -9.49
CA HIS A 265 13.59 -24.75 -10.15
C HIS A 265 12.59 -24.06 -9.24
#